data_81d8b2581149c467fc29c3762bd40a8f
#
_entry.id   81d8b2581149c467fc29c3762bd40a8f
#
_cell.length_a   1.000
_cell.length_b   1.000
_cell.length_c   1.000
_cell.angle_alpha   90.00
_cell.angle_beta   90.00
_cell.angle_gamma   90.00
#
_symmetry.space_group_name_H-M   'P 1'
#
loop_
_entity.id
_entity.type
_entity.pdbx_description
1 polymer ?
#
loop_
_entity_poly.entity_id
_entity_poly.type
_entity_poly.pdbx_seq_one_letter_code
_entity_poly.pdbx_strand_id
1 'polypeptide(L)'
;MKKILIIEDEPEMRRNLTTVLRLERFNPLPAENGRVGIELAKKEKPDLILCDVTMPELDGYGVIAALRADIETVAIPLIFLAAKGENPDLRAGTGLGAGDYLTIPVMKLDLLSAIRARLEKRSGGLERP
;
A
#
# COMPACT_ATOMS: atom_id res chain seq x y z
N MET A 1 -11.56 -13.09 -1.47
CA MET A 1 -11.31 -11.70 -1.85
C MET A 1 -9.87 -11.32 -1.54
N LYS A 2 -9.26 -10.52 -2.39
CA LYS A 2 -7.89 -10.08 -2.16
C LYS A 2 -7.82 -9.13 -0.95
N LYS A 3 -6.82 -9.33 -0.11
CA LYS A 3 -6.61 -8.50 1.08
C LYS A 3 -5.76 -7.28 0.72
N ILE A 4 -6.27 -6.10 1.02
CA ILE A 4 -5.55 -4.84 0.79
C ILE A 4 -5.33 -4.16 2.13
N LEU A 5 -4.09 -4.08 2.55
CA LEU A 5 -3.73 -3.37 3.79
C LEU A 5 -3.64 -1.88 3.50
N ILE A 6 -4.32 -1.08 4.31
CA ILE A 6 -4.35 0.37 4.16
C ILE A 6 -3.65 0.99 5.36
N ILE A 7 -2.49 1.59 5.16
CA ILE A 7 -1.75 2.25 6.23
C ILE A 7 -1.90 3.75 6.05
N GLU A 8 -2.74 4.35 6.87
CA GLU A 8 -3.12 5.76 6.76
C GLU A 8 -3.44 6.31 8.14
N ASP A 9 -2.76 7.36 8.57
CA ASP A 9 -2.97 7.94 9.90
C ASP A 9 -4.19 8.85 9.97
N GLU A 10 -4.62 9.44 8.85
CA GLU A 10 -5.78 10.33 8.83
C GLU A 10 -7.06 9.49 8.81
N PRO A 11 -7.92 9.60 9.87
CA PRO A 11 -9.07 8.70 10.01
C PRO A 11 -10.08 8.78 8.87
N GLU A 12 -10.36 9.98 8.38
CA GLU A 12 -11.36 10.14 7.32
C GLU A 12 -10.88 9.51 6.01
N MET A 13 -9.64 9.75 5.63
CA MET A 13 -9.06 9.15 4.43
C MET A 13 -9.04 7.63 4.58
N ARG A 14 -8.65 7.14 5.75
CA ARG A 14 -8.60 5.69 6.00
C ARG A 14 -10.00 5.07 5.84
N ARG A 15 -11.03 5.70 6.38
CA ARG A 15 -12.41 5.22 6.23
C ARG A 15 -12.86 5.25 4.78
N ASN A 16 -12.53 6.32 4.06
CA ASN A 16 -12.94 6.46 2.67
C ASN A 16 -12.32 5.36 1.81
N LEU A 17 -11.02 5.13 1.97
CA LEU A 17 -10.33 4.06 1.23
C LEU A 17 -10.91 2.69 1.57
N THR A 18 -11.16 2.46 2.85
CA THR A 18 -11.75 1.19 3.30
C THR A 18 -13.10 0.96 2.66
N THR A 19 -13.94 1.99 2.63
CA THR A 19 -15.29 1.88 2.03
C THR A 19 -15.21 1.61 0.53
N VAL A 20 -14.38 2.35 -0.18
CA VAL A 20 -14.23 2.16 -1.63
C VAL A 20 -13.78 0.73 -1.95
N LEU A 21 -12.77 0.25 -1.22
CA LEU A 21 -12.26 -1.10 -1.49
C LEU A 21 -13.27 -2.18 -1.16
N ARG A 22 -14.01 -2.01 -0.07
CA ARG A 22 -15.05 -2.97 0.29
C ARG A 22 -16.15 -3.05 -0.78
N LEU A 23 -16.56 -1.90 -1.30
CA LEU A 23 -17.56 -1.86 -2.35
C LEU A 23 -17.08 -2.50 -3.65
N GLU A 24 -15.77 -2.50 -3.87
CA GLU A 24 -15.17 -3.10 -5.06
C GLU A 24 -14.73 -4.55 -4.82
N ARG A 25 -15.24 -5.15 -3.76
CA ARG A 25 -15.07 -6.57 -3.42
C ARG A 25 -13.63 -6.96 -3.05
N PHE A 26 -12.89 -6.03 -2.48
CA PHE A 26 -11.64 -6.34 -1.81
C PHE A 26 -11.91 -6.53 -0.33
N ASN A 27 -10.96 -7.15 0.36
CA ASN A 27 -10.99 -7.28 1.81
C ASN A 27 -10.02 -6.25 2.41
N PRO A 28 -10.49 -5.07 2.81
CA PRO A 28 -9.61 -4.02 3.32
C PRO A 28 -9.22 -4.27 4.76
N LEU A 29 -7.94 -4.02 5.08
CA LEU A 29 -7.39 -4.13 6.42
C LEU A 29 -6.83 -2.76 6.80
N PRO A 30 -7.57 -1.95 7.55
CA PRO A 30 -7.08 -0.61 7.92
C PRO A 30 -6.09 -0.64 9.06
N ALA A 31 -5.05 0.18 8.96
CA ALA A 31 -4.05 0.38 9.99
C ALA A 31 -3.86 1.88 10.20
N GLU A 32 -3.83 2.31 11.44
CA GLU A 32 -3.80 3.73 11.78
C GLU A 32 -2.40 4.35 11.78
N ASN A 33 -1.36 3.52 11.71
CA ASN A 33 0.01 4.01 11.66
C ASN A 33 0.94 2.95 11.10
N GLY A 34 2.20 3.32 10.88
CA GLY A 34 3.16 2.43 10.26
C GLY A 34 3.46 1.18 11.08
N ARG A 35 3.53 1.32 12.40
CA ARG A 35 3.82 0.18 13.28
C ARG A 35 2.72 -0.86 13.22
N VAL A 36 1.47 -0.42 13.35
CA VAL A 36 0.32 -1.32 13.24
C VAL A 36 0.28 -1.95 11.86
N GLY A 37 0.59 -1.17 10.83
CA GLY A 37 0.63 -1.67 9.45
C GLY A 37 1.65 -2.79 9.25
N ILE A 38 2.85 -2.63 9.80
CA ILE A 38 3.88 -3.66 9.70
C ILE A 38 3.44 -4.93 10.41
N GLU A 39 2.86 -4.81 11.60
CA GLU A 39 2.36 -5.96 12.34
C GLU A 39 1.28 -6.70 11.58
N LEU A 40 0.32 -5.97 11.00
CA LEU A 40 -0.74 -6.56 10.20
C LEU A 40 -0.20 -7.22 8.93
N ALA A 41 0.81 -6.62 8.31
CA ALA A 41 1.42 -7.22 7.12
C ALA A 41 2.01 -8.59 7.43
N LYS A 42 2.67 -8.72 8.57
CA LYS A 42 3.27 -9.98 8.99
C LYS A 42 2.20 -11.01 9.34
N LYS A 43 1.16 -10.58 10.02
CA LYS A 43 0.10 -11.47 10.49
C LYS A 43 -0.85 -11.90 9.38
N GLU A 44 -1.32 -10.94 8.59
CA GLU A 44 -2.37 -11.20 7.60
C GLU A 44 -1.85 -11.51 6.21
N LYS A 45 -0.59 -11.18 5.94
CA LYS A 45 0.04 -11.38 4.62
C LYS A 45 -0.84 -10.90 3.48
N PRO A 46 -1.13 -9.57 3.45
CA PRO A 46 -2.03 -9.04 2.43
C PRO A 46 -1.47 -9.21 1.02
N ASP A 47 -2.35 -9.13 0.05
CA ASP A 47 -1.96 -9.23 -1.35
C ASP A 47 -1.34 -7.95 -1.88
N LEU A 48 -1.67 -6.81 -1.25
CA LEU A 48 -1.15 -5.51 -1.64
C LEU A 48 -1.27 -4.54 -0.46
N ILE A 49 -0.38 -3.56 -0.40
CA ILE A 49 -0.38 -2.53 0.64
C ILE A 49 -0.49 -1.16 0.01
N LEU A 50 -1.43 -0.35 0.52
CA LEU A 50 -1.50 1.08 0.23
C LEU A 50 -0.95 1.78 1.46
N CYS A 51 0.04 2.64 1.28
CA CYS A 51 0.71 3.29 2.41
C CYS A 51 0.93 4.76 2.15
N ASP A 52 0.45 5.60 3.08
CA ASP A 52 0.74 7.02 3.03
C ASP A 52 2.24 7.25 3.20
N VAL A 53 2.78 8.20 2.43
CA VAL A 53 4.20 8.56 2.52
C VAL A 53 4.48 9.30 3.82
N THR A 54 3.66 10.30 4.14
CA THR A 54 3.89 11.18 5.27
C THR A 54 3.01 10.81 6.45
N MET A 55 3.63 10.29 7.50
CA MET A 55 2.97 9.93 8.75
C MET A 55 3.88 10.25 9.90
N PRO A 56 3.33 10.61 11.08
CA PRO A 56 4.19 10.88 12.25
C PRO A 56 4.90 9.60 12.70
N GLU A 57 6.06 9.79 13.30
CA GLU A 57 6.92 8.75 13.87
C GLU A 57 7.56 7.82 12.85
N LEU A 58 6.76 7.08 12.09
CA LEU A 58 7.26 6.16 11.08
C LEU A 58 6.55 6.44 9.76
N ASP A 59 7.25 7.03 8.81
CA ASP A 59 6.67 7.37 7.51
C ASP A 59 6.64 6.17 6.55
N GLY A 60 6.10 6.40 5.35
CA GLY A 60 5.96 5.33 4.37
C GLY A 60 7.28 4.72 3.94
N TYR A 61 8.35 5.51 3.89
CA TYR A 61 9.67 4.97 3.53
C TYR A 61 10.19 4.06 4.63
N GLY A 62 9.95 4.41 5.89
CA GLY A 62 10.31 3.54 7.02
C GLY A 62 9.52 2.24 7.01
N VAL A 63 8.24 2.32 6.64
CA VAL A 63 7.39 1.14 6.52
C VAL A 63 7.93 0.18 5.45
N ILE A 64 8.19 0.70 4.24
CA ILE A 64 8.66 -0.18 3.17
C ILE A 64 10.04 -0.76 3.48
N ALA A 65 10.92 0.01 4.11
CA ALA A 65 12.22 -0.50 4.51
C ALA A 65 12.08 -1.70 5.45
N ALA A 66 11.20 -1.59 6.44
CA ALA A 66 10.95 -2.69 7.39
C ALA A 66 10.36 -3.92 6.69
N LEU A 67 9.43 -3.71 5.77
CA LEU A 67 8.79 -4.81 5.05
C LEU A 67 9.77 -5.53 4.13
N ARG A 68 10.67 -4.80 3.50
CA ARG A 68 11.67 -5.39 2.59
C ARG A 68 12.80 -6.10 3.33
N ALA A 69 12.98 -5.80 4.62
CA ALA A 69 13.97 -6.46 5.46
C ALA A 69 13.49 -7.79 6.05
N ASP A 70 12.22 -8.12 5.90
CA ASP A 70 11.62 -9.33 6.47
C ASP A 70 11.20 -10.27 5.36
N ILE A 71 11.66 -11.52 5.42
CA ILE A 71 11.37 -12.51 4.39
C ILE A 71 9.87 -12.79 4.24
N GLU A 72 9.12 -12.60 5.31
CA GLU A 72 7.67 -12.85 5.28
C GLU A 72 6.90 -11.78 4.54
N THR A 73 7.45 -10.57 4.40
CA THR A 73 6.75 -9.45 3.79
C THR A 73 7.48 -8.86 2.59
N VAL A 74 8.66 -9.35 2.27
CA VAL A 74 9.53 -8.76 1.25
C VAL A 74 8.89 -8.71 -0.15
N ALA A 75 8.02 -9.66 -0.46
CA ALA A 75 7.43 -9.76 -1.79
C ALA A 75 6.07 -9.07 -1.93
N ILE A 76 5.53 -8.50 -0.85
CA ILE A 76 4.22 -7.88 -0.92
C ILE A 76 4.31 -6.55 -1.67
N PRO A 77 3.54 -6.37 -2.76
CA PRO A 77 3.58 -5.11 -3.51
C PRO A 77 3.03 -3.95 -2.67
N LEU A 78 3.61 -2.78 -2.84
CA LEU A 78 3.23 -1.60 -2.08
C LEU A 78 3.06 -0.41 -3.03
N ILE A 79 1.98 0.33 -2.84
CA ILE A 79 1.71 1.57 -3.57
C ILE A 79 1.70 2.70 -2.54
N PHE A 80 2.49 3.74 -2.78
CA PHE A 80 2.50 4.92 -1.93
C PHE A 80 1.37 5.88 -2.29
N LEU A 81 0.80 6.51 -1.26
CA LEU A 81 -0.16 7.60 -1.42
C LEU A 81 0.52 8.87 -0.96
N ALA A 82 0.62 9.86 -1.84
CA ALA A 82 1.30 11.12 -1.56
C ALA A 82 0.34 12.30 -1.75
N ALA A 83 0.34 13.23 -0.82
CA ALA A 83 -0.52 14.41 -0.94
C ALA A 83 -0.09 15.26 -2.13
N LYS A 84 -1.08 15.96 -2.71
CA LYS A 84 -0.81 16.88 -3.81
C LYS A 84 0.19 17.93 -3.33
N GLY A 85 1.24 18.15 -4.11
CA GLY A 85 2.29 19.08 -3.74
C GLY A 85 3.44 18.47 -2.97
N GLU A 86 3.28 17.26 -2.47
CA GLU A 86 4.39 16.52 -1.89
C GLU A 86 5.36 16.12 -3.02
N ASN A 87 6.61 16.04 -2.66
CA ASN A 87 7.65 15.66 -3.61
C ASN A 87 8.25 14.34 -3.13
N PRO A 88 7.57 13.22 -3.36
CA PRO A 88 8.05 11.95 -2.82
C PRO A 88 9.42 11.60 -3.40
N ASP A 89 10.24 10.98 -2.56
CA ASP A 89 11.55 10.50 -2.99
C ASP A 89 11.37 9.21 -3.78
N LEU A 90 11.16 9.36 -5.08
CA LEU A 90 10.94 8.22 -5.96
C LEU A 90 12.12 7.26 -5.95
N ARG A 91 13.34 7.78 -5.80
CA ARG A 91 14.53 6.95 -5.76
C ARG A 91 14.52 6.03 -4.54
N ALA A 92 14.22 6.58 -3.37
CA ALA A 92 14.15 5.77 -2.15
C ALA A 92 13.05 4.73 -2.25
N GLY A 93 11.86 5.14 -2.71
CA GLY A 93 10.73 4.24 -2.85
C GLY A 93 10.96 3.13 -3.86
N THR A 94 11.45 3.48 -5.05
CA THR A 94 11.69 2.48 -6.10
C THR A 94 12.87 1.58 -5.75
N GLY A 95 13.88 2.13 -5.08
CA GLY A 95 15.02 1.34 -4.62
C GLY A 95 14.61 0.28 -3.60
N LEU A 96 13.52 0.52 -2.87
CA LEU A 96 12.98 -0.43 -1.90
C LEU A 96 11.83 -1.26 -2.48
N GLY A 97 11.59 -1.16 -3.78
CA GLY A 97 10.60 -1.98 -4.45
C GLY A 97 9.16 -1.49 -4.35
N ALA A 98 8.96 -0.20 -4.12
CA ALA A 98 7.61 0.35 -4.19
C ALA A 98 7.10 0.25 -5.62
N GLY A 99 5.86 -0.19 -5.75
CA GLY A 99 5.30 -0.43 -7.07
C GLY A 99 4.85 0.82 -7.79
N ASP A 100 4.37 1.80 -7.03
CA ASP A 100 3.73 2.96 -7.65
C ASP A 100 3.56 4.08 -6.65
N TYR A 101 3.26 5.27 -7.16
CA TYR A 101 2.91 6.44 -6.37
C TYR A 101 1.59 6.99 -6.91
N LEU A 102 0.65 7.24 -6.03
CA LEU A 102 -0.62 7.87 -6.37
C LEU A 102 -0.74 9.17 -5.59
N THR A 103 -1.16 10.23 -6.28
CA THR A 103 -1.38 11.53 -5.65
C THR A 103 -2.78 11.57 -5.05
N ILE A 104 -2.91 11.95 -3.78
CA ILE A 104 -4.21 12.10 -3.14
C ILE A 104 -4.63 13.58 -3.11
N PRO A 105 -5.93 13.86 -3.25
CA PRO A 105 -7.02 12.90 -3.41
C PRO A 105 -6.93 12.14 -4.72
N VAL A 106 -7.10 10.82 -4.66
CA VAL A 106 -6.98 9.95 -5.83
C VAL A 106 -8.37 9.63 -6.39
N MET A 107 -8.48 9.65 -7.71
CA MET A 107 -9.72 9.24 -8.37
C MET A 107 -9.91 7.74 -8.18
N LYS A 108 -11.16 7.34 -7.92
CA LYS A 108 -11.49 5.92 -7.70
C LYS A 108 -10.97 5.03 -8.82
N LEU A 109 -11.17 5.44 -10.08
CA LEU A 109 -10.73 4.63 -11.22
C LEU A 109 -9.21 4.49 -11.27
N ASP A 110 -8.48 5.55 -10.95
CA ASP A 110 -7.02 5.51 -10.94
C ASP A 110 -6.51 4.59 -9.83
N LEU A 111 -7.14 4.67 -8.67
CA LEU A 111 -6.79 3.81 -7.54
C LEU A 111 -7.02 2.34 -7.90
N LEU A 112 -8.18 2.02 -8.42
CA LEU A 112 -8.53 0.64 -8.77
C LEU A 112 -7.66 0.10 -9.89
N SER A 113 -7.33 0.93 -10.89
CA SER A 113 -6.43 0.54 -11.98
C SER A 113 -5.05 0.20 -11.46
N ALA A 114 -4.51 1.03 -10.55
CA ALA A 114 -3.18 0.78 -9.99
C ALA A 114 -3.17 -0.51 -9.16
N ILE A 115 -4.20 -0.73 -8.35
CA ILE A 115 -4.32 -1.93 -7.53
C ILE A 115 -4.38 -3.17 -8.42
N ARG A 116 -5.26 -3.17 -9.40
CA ARG A 116 -5.46 -4.31 -10.29
C ARG A 116 -4.21 -4.61 -11.10
N ALA A 117 -3.51 -3.57 -11.56
CA ALA A 117 -2.27 -3.76 -12.32
C ALA A 117 -1.21 -4.46 -11.46
N ARG A 118 -1.09 -4.09 -10.19
CA ARG A 118 -0.13 -4.72 -9.30
C ARG A 118 -0.49 -6.15 -8.95
N LEU A 119 -1.77 -6.40 -8.68
CA LEU A 119 -2.23 -7.76 -8.37
C LEU A 119 -2.08 -8.69 -9.58
N GLU A 120 -2.40 -8.20 -10.75
CA GLU A 120 -2.28 -8.96 -11.99
C GLU A 120 -0.82 -9.25 -12.32
N LYS A 121 0.05 -8.26 -12.17
CA LYS A 121 1.48 -8.45 -12.42
C LYS A 121 2.08 -9.49 -11.49
N ARG A 122 1.70 -9.49 -10.21
CA ARG A 122 2.17 -10.46 -9.25
C ARG A 122 1.74 -11.87 -9.63
N SER A 123 0.46 -12.04 -9.96
CA SER A 123 -0.08 -13.34 -10.39
C SER A 123 0.54 -13.79 -11.71
N GLY A 124 0.63 -12.89 -12.69
CA GLY A 124 1.22 -13.19 -13.97
C GLY A 124 2.69 -13.59 -13.88
N GLY A 125 3.42 -12.95 -12.96
CA GLY A 125 4.81 -13.29 -12.72
C GLY A 125 4.99 -14.70 -12.18
N LEU A 126 4.02 -15.19 -11.40
CA LEU A 126 4.06 -16.55 -10.87
C LEU A 126 3.69 -17.61 -11.90
N GLU A 127 2.89 -17.25 -12.88
CA GLU A 127 2.40 -18.19 -13.90
C GLU A 127 3.34 -18.34 -15.08
N ARG A 128 4.20 -17.38 -15.29
CA ARG A 128 5.10 -17.41 -16.44
C ARG A 128 6.31 -18.29 -16.17
N PRO A 129 6.61 -19.16 -17.07
CA PRO A 129 7.82 -19.98 -16.99
C PRO A 129 9.09 -19.13 -17.13
#